data_607a7fd0f5a48188036385449d4bb6b4
#
_entry.id   607a7fd0f5a48188036385449d4bb6b4
#
_cell.length_a   1.000
_cell.length_b   1.000
_cell.length_c   1.000
_cell.angle_alpha   90.00
_cell.angle_beta   90.00
_cell.angle_gamma   90.00
#
_symmetry.space_group_name_H-M   'P 1'
#
loop_
_entity.id
_entity.type
_entity.pdbx_description
1 polymer ?
#
loop_
_entity_poly.entity_id
_entity_poly.type
_entity_poly.pdbx_seq_one_letter_code
_entity_poly.pdbx_strand_id
1 'polypeptide(L)'
;MDRRAFLLTSGAAALAAGIEPVLAQATSDADSRLNATFDTIFERYLDNSPTMVTSLGLDKGARAAAKSQLGDNSVAGQRKALALTRAALEQLEPFKQASLSDAGALNLEVVLYTLHQDVVAPEQFGLSSVIRPYRIFQQGGTYFSTPDFLNTSHSIATAADCDAYLSRLEAFATNLDNDTQVQKAEAARGYLAPGWSLDLTLGQLAKLRGVAAAESSLVQSLVTRAATAKVAGDWQRRASAIVERKVYPALDRQIALLKQLRPTTVAGDGIWRVPRGAEIYAAALNQSTTTNFTPEQVHQMGLEQVADLTAQLDTILKGQGLTQGSVGARLAQLNVDPAQLYPNTAAGRETLIADLNSSYNAMKAKLPEAFATAPDIPLEIRAVPVEIQDGASNGYYRRAPLDQSRPALYFINLKDVGDWPKYTLPSLTYHEGAPGHHLQNSIASFAGNLPRLRSMGGFSAYGEGWALYAEQVAEALGGYATPLERAGYLQSFLFRAARLVIDTGIHTKQWSRDKATTYMVETTGFAQPRSQREVERYCTQPAQATSYKVGHAAWLRARDKAQAALGDRFDLKQFHEVLKEGRMPLSILERRIDAWTKATLAR
;
A
#
# COMPACT_ATOMS: atom_id res chain seq x y z
N MET A 1 29.38 0.58 2.35
CA MET A 1 29.57 1.02 0.94
C MET A 1 29.92 2.50 0.95
N ASP A 2 31.00 2.87 0.28
CA ASP A 2 31.54 4.23 0.33
C ASP A 2 30.58 5.19 -0.42
N ARG A 3 30.26 6.34 0.20
CA ARG A 3 29.43 7.42 -0.38
C ARG A 3 29.91 7.87 -1.78
N ARG A 4 31.18 7.70 -2.08
CA ARG A 4 31.80 8.10 -3.35
C ARG A 4 31.41 7.20 -4.52
N ALA A 5 31.10 5.94 -4.28
CA ALA A 5 30.78 4.99 -5.35
C ALA A 5 29.38 5.19 -5.95
N PHE A 6 28.48 5.90 -5.27
CA PHE A 6 27.11 6.11 -5.76
C PHE A 6 27.00 7.29 -6.76
N LEU A 7 27.85 8.31 -6.64
CA LEU A 7 27.77 9.55 -7.44
C LEU A 7 28.95 9.77 -8.42
N LEU A 8 30.02 8.96 -8.39
CA LEU A 8 31.23 9.21 -9.17
C LEU A 8 31.10 8.95 -10.69
N THR A 9 29.91 8.66 -11.21
CA THR A 9 29.66 8.50 -12.65
C THR A 9 28.88 9.64 -13.29
N SER A 10 28.69 10.78 -12.60
CA SER A 10 27.96 11.93 -13.14
C SER A 10 28.90 13.11 -13.53
N GLY A 11 30.12 12.85 -13.96
CA GLY A 11 31.11 13.86 -14.30
C GLY A 11 31.39 13.97 -15.82
N ALA A 12 30.74 14.92 -16.45
CA ALA A 12 31.14 15.70 -17.64
C ALA A 12 31.66 14.96 -18.90
N ALA A 13 30.76 14.72 -19.84
CA ALA A 13 31.08 14.95 -21.27
C ALA A 13 29.80 15.45 -21.95
N ALA A 14 29.69 16.77 -22.11
CA ALA A 14 28.74 17.37 -23.03
C ALA A 14 29.21 17.08 -24.45
N LEU A 15 28.70 16.01 -25.05
CA LEU A 15 28.67 15.83 -26.50
C LEU A 15 27.18 15.86 -26.88
N ALA A 16 26.81 16.95 -27.59
CA ALA A 16 25.55 17.07 -28.28
C ALA A 16 25.47 15.98 -29.36
N ALA A 17 24.96 14.80 -28.96
CA ALA A 17 24.44 13.79 -29.87
C ALA A 17 22.93 13.95 -29.87
N GLY A 18 22.37 14.22 -31.07
CA GLY A 18 20.94 14.47 -31.27
C GLY A 18 20.07 13.44 -30.56
N ILE A 19 19.09 13.94 -29.86
CA ILE A 19 17.96 13.15 -29.38
C ILE A 19 17.21 12.69 -30.63
N GLU A 20 17.56 11.50 -31.13
CA GLU A 20 16.61 10.83 -32.02
C GLU A 20 15.35 10.57 -31.17
N PRO A 21 14.16 10.98 -31.66
CA PRO A 21 12.92 10.63 -30.99
C PRO A 21 12.91 9.10 -30.89
N VAL A 22 12.65 8.56 -29.69
CA VAL A 22 12.25 7.17 -29.54
C VAL A 22 11.15 6.96 -30.57
N LEU A 23 11.50 6.30 -31.67
CA LEU A 23 10.56 5.95 -32.72
C LEU A 23 9.39 5.29 -32.02
N ALA A 24 8.22 5.92 -32.08
CA ALA A 24 6.96 5.31 -31.71
C ALA A 24 6.89 4.02 -32.53
N GLN A 25 7.20 2.89 -31.90
CA GLN A 25 7.20 1.59 -32.55
C GLN A 25 5.79 1.39 -33.08
N ALA A 26 5.63 1.30 -34.39
CA ALA A 26 4.32 1.11 -35.01
C ALA A 26 3.64 -0.07 -34.32
N THR A 27 2.50 0.18 -33.69
CA THR A 27 1.73 -0.86 -33.00
C THR A 27 1.37 -1.93 -34.04
N SER A 28 1.79 -3.17 -33.78
CA SER A 28 1.42 -4.29 -34.63
C SER A 28 -0.10 -4.48 -34.62
N ASP A 29 -0.68 -5.11 -35.65
CA ASP A 29 -2.09 -5.48 -35.63
C ASP A 29 -2.43 -6.36 -34.40
N ALA A 30 -1.49 -7.20 -33.97
CA ALA A 30 -1.63 -8.02 -32.77
C ALA A 30 -1.65 -7.18 -31.49
N ASP A 31 -0.82 -6.14 -31.36
CA ASP A 31 -0.85 -5.21 -30.22
C ASP A 31 -2.16 -4.43 -30.16
N SER A 32 -2.66 -3.98 -31.32
CA SER A 32 -3.94 -3.27 -31.38
C SER A 32 -5.10 -4.14 -30.91
N ARG A 33 -5.14 -5.41 -31.32
CA ARG A 33 -6.15 -6.38 -30.84
C ARG A 33 -5.98 -6.70 -29.34
N LEU A 34 -4.75 -6.84 -28.86
CA LEU A 34 -4.46 -7.07 -27.44
C LEU A 34 -4.95 -5.89 -26.60
N ASN A 35 -4.65 -4.66 -27.00
CA ASN A 35 -5.08 -3.46 -26.28
C ASN A 35 -6.62 -3.32 -26.28
N ALA A 36 -7.31 -3.61 -27.37
CA ALA A 36 -8.77 -3.64 -27.42
C ALA A 36 -9.37 -4.71 -26.48
N THR A 37 -8.70 -5.86 -26.35
CA THR A 37 -9.09 -6.91 -25.40
C THR A 37 -8.85 -6.45 -23.96
N PHE A 38 -7.73 -5.80 -23.65
CA PHE A 38 -7.49 -5.20 -22.35
C PHE A 38 -8.53 -4.15 -21.97
N ASP A 39 -8.92 -3.28 -22.90
CA ASP A 39 -9.98 -2.31 -22.68
C ASP A 39 -11.31 -3.00 -22.38
N THR A 40 -11.67 -4.06 -23.13
CA THR A 40 -12.89 -4.83 -22.88
C THR A 40 -12.90 -5.47 -21.49
N ILE A 41 -11.78 -6.06 -21.05
CA ILE A 41 -11.64 -6.65 -19.72
C ILE A 41 -11.74 -5.55 -18.65
N PHE A 42 -11.07 -4.42 -18.85
CA PHE A 42 -11.09 -3.28 -17.94
C PHE A 42 -12.52 -2.74 -17.73
N GLU A 43 -13.26 -2.52 -18.82
CA GLU A 43 -14.65 -2.05 -18.75
C GLU A 43 -15.56 -3.02 -17.97
N ARG A 44 -15.38 -4.34 -18.15
CA ARG A 44 -16.13 -5.35 -17.37
C ARG A 44 -15.77 -5.33 -15.87
N TYR A 45 -14.52 -5.08 -15.53
CA TYR A 45 -14.12 -4.92 -14.13
C TYR A 45 -14.72 -3.65 -13.53
N LEU A 46 -14.77 -2.54 -14.27
CA LEU A 46 -15.44 -1.33 -13.81
C LEU A 46 -16.94 -1.57 -13.60
N ASP A 47 -17.62 -2.29 -14.51
CA ASP A 47 -19.06 -2.62 -14.39
C ASP A 47 -19.34 -3.46 -13.12
N ASN A 48 -18.37 -4.25 -12.67
CA ASN A 48 -18.48 -5.07 -11.45
C ASN A 48 -18.00 -4.37 -10.18
N SER A 49 -17.36 -3.20 -10.28
CA SER A 49 -16.75 -2.50 -9.16
C SER A 49 -17.08 -1.01 -9.10
N PRO A 50 -18.32 -0.64 -8.70
CA PRO A 50 -18.75 0.77 -8.62
C PRO A 50 -17.85 1.64 -7.73
N THR A 51 -17.30 1.07 -6.64
CA THR A 51 -16.36 1.78 -5.76
C THR A 51 -15.05 2.11 -6.45
N MET A 52 -14.57 1.23 -7.33
CA MET A 52 -13.39 1.50 -8.17
C MET A 52 -13.68 2.62 -9.18
N VAL A 53 -14.84 2.59 -9.83
CA VAL A 53 -15.28 3.66 -10.76
C VAL A 53 -15.20 5.03 -10.05
N THR A 54 -15.73 5.13 -8.82
CA THR A 54 -15.65 6.37 -8.03
C THR A 54 -14.21 6.72 -7.63
N SER A 55 -13.43 5.75 -7.19
CA SER A 55 -12.03 5.99 -6.76
C SER A 55 -11.14 6.47 -7.90
N LEU A 56 -11.46 6.10 -9.14
CA LEU A 56 -10.77 6.54 -10.36
C LEU A 56 -11.31 7.87 -10.92
N GLY A 57 -12.38 8.44 -10.35
CA GLY A 57 -13.04 9.65 -10.87
C GLY A 57 -13.90 9.42 -12.12
N LEU A 58 -14.26 8.16 -12.41
CA LEU A 58 -14.98 7.75 -13.62
C LEU A 58 -16.51 7.66 -13.42
N ASP A 59 -17.04 8.02 -12.26
CA ASP A 59 -18.47 8.03 -11.91
C ASP A 59 -19.23 9.22 -12.50
N LYS A 60 -19.03 9.46 -13.81
CA LYS A 60 -19.60 10.56 -14.60
C LYS A 60 -20.12 10.03 -15.94
N GLY A 61 -20.96 10.81 -16.62
CA GLY A 61 -21.47 10.45 -17.95
C GLY A 61 -22.16 9.09 -17.94
N ALA A 62 -21.76 8.19 -18.82
CA ALA A 62 -22.33 6.85 -18.93
C ALA A 62 -22.21 6.00 -17.65
N ARG A 63 -21.24 6.31 -16.76
CA ARG A 63 -21.01 5.60 -15.51
C ARG A 63 -21.50 6.35 -14.26
N ALA A 64 -22.29 7.41 -14.43
CA ALA A 64 -22.79 8.21 -13.30
C ALA A 64 -23.57 7.36 -12.26
N ALA A 65 -24.28 6.32 -12.69
CA ALA A 65 -25.01 5.41 -11.82
C ALA A 65 -24.12 4.69 -10.79
N ALA A 66 -22.83 4.50 -11.05
CA ALA A 66 -21.89 3.89 -10.14
C ALA A 66 -21.73 4.69 -8.83
N LYS A 67 -21.98 6.01 -8.86
CA LYS A 67 -21.88 6.89 -7.71
C LYS A 67 -22.88 6.55 -6.58
N SER A 68 -23.98 5.91 -6.91
CA SER A 68 -25.02 5.48 -5.95
C SER A 68 -24.88 4.02 -5.50
N GLN A 69 -23.85 3.29 -5.98
CA GLN A 69 -23.69 1.86 -5.75
C GLN A 69 -22.43 1.54 -4.92
N LEU A 70 -22.48 0.40 -4.22
CA LEU A 70 -21.32 -0.31 -3.67
C LEU A 70 -21.14 -1.64 -4.42
N GLY A 71 -19.95 -2.22 -4.36
CA GLY A 71 -19.69 -3.56 -4.91
C GLY A 71 -20.51 -4.64 -4.17
N ASP A 72 -20.82 -5.73 -4.86
CA ASP A 72 -21.46 -6.90 -4.27
C ASP A 72 -20.40 -7.79 -3.61
N ASN A 73 -20.38 -7.83 -2.27
CA ASN A 73 -19.47 -8.63 -1.47
C ASN A 73 -20.07 -9.97 -1.00
N SER A 74 -21.25 -10.33 -1.50
CA SER A 74 -21.90 -11.62 -1.24
C SER A 74 -21.12 -12.80 -1.85
N VAL A 75 -21.48 -14.03 -1.47
CA VAL A 75 -20.95 -15.25 -2.10
C VAL A 75 -21.21 -15.25 -3.63
N ALA A 76 -22.38 -14.75 -4.06
CA ALA A 76 -22.70 -14.63 -5.48
C ALA A 76 -21.79 -13.61 -6.18
N GLY A 77 -21.55 -12.45 -5.55
CA GLY A 77 -20.63 -11.43 -6.03
C GLY A 77 -19.19 -11.96 -6.16
N GLN A 78 -18.71 -12.73 -5.18
CA GLN A 78 -17.39 -13.37 -5.23
C GLN A 78 -17.28 -14.40 -6.38
N ARG A 79 -18.32 -15.21 -6.59
CA ARG A 79 -18.37 -16.16 -7.73
C ARG A 79 -18.36 -15.43 -9.06
N LYS A 80 -19.11 -14.32 -9.17
CA LYS A 80 -19.13 -13.47 -10.37
C LYS A 80 -17.75 -12.87 -10.64
N ALA A 81 -17.06 -12.35 -9.62
CA ALA A 81 -15.72 -11.82 -9.77
C ALA A 81 -14.72 -12.89 -10.28
N LEU A 82 -14.74 -14.08 -9.68
CA LEU A 82 -13.92 -15.21 -10.15
C LEU A 82 -14.23 -15.61 -11.60
N ALA A 83 -15.50 -15.65 -11.99
CA ALA A 83 -15.90 -15.96 -13.37
C ALA A 83 -15.38 -14.90 -14.35
N LEU A 84 -15.39 -13.63 -13.98
CA LEU A 84 -14.81 -12.54 -14.80
C LEU A 84 -13.30 -12.71 -14.99
N THR A 85 -12.57 -13.08 -13.92
CA THR A 85 -11.13 -13.32 -13.99
C THR A 85 -10.80 -14.51 -14.89
N ARG A 86 -11.56 -15.61 -14.79
CA ARG A 86 -11.41 -16.78 -15.67
C ARG A 86 -11.67 -16.43 -17.14
N ALA A 87 -12.76 -15.71 -17.40
CA ALA A 87 -13.09 -15.27 -18.77
C ALA A 87 -12.00 -14.33 -19.34
N ALA A 88 -11.37 -13.50 -18.51
CA ALA A 88 -10.24 -12.67 -18.92
C ALA A 88 -9.02 -13.52 -19.30
N LEU A 89 -8.69 -14.55 -18.51
CA LEU A 89 -7.61 -15.51 -18.83
C LEU A 89 -7.86 -16.21 -20.17
N GLU A 90 -9.08 -16.73 -20.39
CA GLU A 90 -9.46 -17.37 -21.64
C GLU A 90 -9.34 -16.43 -22.84
N GLN A 91 -9.76 -15.16 -22.71
CA GLN A 91 -9.69 -14.16 -23.79
C GLN A 91 -8.24 -13.79 -24.13
N LEU A 92 -7.31 -13.89 -23.18
CA LEU A 92 -5.90 -13.55 -23.39
C LEU A 92 -5.05 -14.73 -23.86
N GLU A 93 -5.53 -15.97 -23.74
CA GLU A 93 -4.78 -17.16 -24.15
C GLU A 93 -4.28 -17.12 -25.61
N PRO A 94 -5.08 -16.71 -26.61
CA PRO A 94 -4.62 -16.67 -28.00
C PRO A 94 -3.43 -15.74 -28.24
N PHE A 95 -3.26 -14.71 -27.41
CA PHE A 95 -2.17 -13.73 -27.58
C PHE A 95 -0.79 -14.27 -27.15
N LYS A 96 -0.72 -15.39 -26.41
CA LYS A 96 0.54 -16.04 -26.07
C LYS A 96 1.33 -16.51 -27.30
N GLN A 97 0.64 -16.77 -28.41
CA GLN A 97 1.22 -17.21 -29.67
C GLN A 97 1.26 -16.08 -30.72
N ALA A 98 0.84 -14.86 -30.38
CA ALA A 98 0.81 -13.75 -31.31
C ALA A 98 2.19 -13.06 -31.39
N SER A 99 2.52 -12.53 -32.56
CA SER A 99 3.72 -11.68 -32.76
C SER A 99 3.46 -10.29 -32.20
N LEU A 100 3.68 -10.12 -30.88
CA LEU A 100 3.54 -8.86 -30.17
C LEU A 100 4.86 -8.07 -30.21
N SER A 101 4.76 -6.75 -30.09
CA SER A 101 5.91 -5.92 -29.76
C SER A 101 6.45 -6.28 -28.36
N ASP A 102 7.67 -5.80 -28.04
CA ASP A 102 8.25 -5.96 -26.70
C ASP A 102 7.34 -5.38 -25.61
N ALA A 103 6.73 -4.22 -25.84
CA ALA A 103 5.77 -3.60 -24.91
C ALA A 103 4.47 -4.40 -24.82
N GLY A 104 3.94 -4.90 -25.93
CA GLY A 104 2.73 -5.75 -25.94
C GLY A 104 2.95 -7.05 -25.19
N ALA A 105 4.08 -7.71 -25.42
CA ALA A 105 4.46 -8.96 -24.74
C ALA A 105 4.61 -8.74 -23.22
N LEU A 106 5.29 -7.65 -22.80
CA LEU A 106 5.41 -7.28 -21.40
C LEU A 106 4.04 -7.04 -20.75
N ASN A 107 3.18 -6.27 -21.41
CA ASN A 107 1.85 -5.97 -20.89
C ASN A 107 1.00 -7.24 -20.72
N LEU A 108 1.05 -8.15 -21.71
CA LEU A 108 0.37 -9.43 -21.64
C LEU A 108 0.88 -10.29 -20.48
N GLU A 109 2.20 -10.41 -20.35
CA GLU A 109 2.83 -11.22 -19.30
C GLU A 109 2.43 -10.74 -17.90
N VAL A 110 2.48 -9.43 -17.66
CA VAL A 110 2.14 -8.86 -16.35
C VAL A 110 0.64 -8.96 -16.05
N VAL A 111 -0.23 -8.77 -17.04
CA VAL A 111 -1.69 -8.95 -16.86
C VAL A 111 -1.99 -10.42 -16.57
N LEU A 112 -1.44 -11.37 -17.31
CA LEU A 112 -1.62 -12.80 -17.06
C LEU A 112 -1.12 -13.20 -15.66
N TYR A 113 0.04 -12.68 -15.24
CA TYR A 113 0.55 -12.92 -13.88
C TYR A 113 -0.46 -12.46 -12.82
N THR A 114 -1.00 -11.24 -12.96
CA THR A 114 -1.99 -10.70 -12.04
C THR A 114 -3.24 -11.59 -11.97
N LEU A 115 -3.81 -11.93 -13.13
CA LEU A 115 -5.02 -12.75 -13.20
C LEU A 115 -4.81 -14.16 -12.62
N HIS A 116 -3.62 -14.77 -12.85
CA HIS A 116 -3.28 -16.05 -12.24
C HIS A 116 -3.15 -15.96 -10.71
N GLN A 117 -2.62 -14.86 -10.17
CA GLN A 117 -2.60 -14.66 -8.72
C GLN A 117 -4.01 -14.45 -8.13
N ASP A 118 -4.91 -13.78 -8.86
CA ASP A 118 -6.27 -13.49 -8.39
C ASP A 118 -7.14 -14.75 -8.25
N VAL A 119 -6.85 -15.81 -9.00
CA VAL A 119 -7.60 -17.08 -8.87
C VAL A 119 -7.06 -18.02 -7.77
N VAL A 120 -5.83 -17.81 -7.27
CA VAL A 120 -5.20 -18.70 -6.27
C VAL A 120 -6.07 -18.83 -5.00
N ALA A 121 -6.45 -17.71 -4.40
CA ALA A 121 -7.20 -17.75 -3.15
C ALA A 121 -8.58 -18.42 -3.29
N PRO A 122 -9.43 -18.06 -4.26
CA PRO A 122 -10.76 -18.68 -4.39
C PRO A 122 -10.71 -20.11 -4.89
N GLU A 123 -9.79 -20.50 -5.75
CA GLU A 123 -9.74 -21.85 -6.32
C GLU A 123 -9.07 -22.87 -5.41
N GLN A 124 -7.95 -22.49 -4.78
CA GLN A 124 -7.20 -23.44 -3.96
C GLN A 124 -7.72 -23.52 -2.54
N PHE A 125 -8.19 -22.41 -1.98
CA PHE A 125 -8.56 -22.31 -0.57
C PHE A 125 -10.03 -21.98 -0.33
N GLY A 126 -10.74 -21.53 -1.35
CA GLY A 126 -12.11 -21.01 -1.22
C GLY A 126 -12.18 -19.75 -0.34
N LEU A 127 -11.14 -18.93 -0.37
CA LEU A 127 -11.02 -17.66 0.33
C LEU A 127 -11.02 -16.51 -0.69
N SER A 128 -11.32 -15.31 -0.25
CA SER A 128 -11.25 -14.13 -1.11
C SER A 128 -9.81 -13.62 -1.29
N SER A 129 -8.90 -13.91 -0.37
CA SER A 129 -7.50 -13.50 -0.42
C SER A 129 -6.62 -14.38 0.47
N VAL A 130 -5.42 -14.71 0.03
CA VAL A 130 -4.41 -15.39 0.87
C VAL A 130 -3.67 -14.40 1.79
N ILE A 131 -3.56 -13.12 1.40
CA ILE A 131 -2.93 -12.06 2.20
C ILE A 131 -3.88 -11.54 3.27
N ARG A 132 -5.19 -11.58 3.04
CA ARG A 132 -6.25 -11.21 3.99
C ARG A 132 -7.22 -12.39 4.14
N PRO A 133 -6.80 -13.48 4.80
CA PRO A 133 -7.57 -14.72 4.83
C PRO A 133 -8.81 -14.68 5.71
N TYR A 134 -9.02 -13.60 6.45
CA TYR A 134 -10.14 -13.42 7.37
C TYR A 134 -11.12 -12.39 6.81
N ARG A 135 -12.42 -12.71 6.83
CA ARG A 135 -13.44 -11.80 6.31
C ARG A 135 -13.63 -10.56 7.17
N ILE A 136 -13.78 -10.77 8.49
CA ILE A 136 -13.99 -9.69 9.46
C ILE A 136 -12.89 -9.75 10.51
N PHE A 137 -12.11 -8.70 10.62
CA PHE A 137 -11.01 -8.54 11.56
C PHE A 137 -10.74 -7.04 11.78
N GLN A 138 -9.86 -6.66 12.71
CA GLN A 138 -9.65 -5.28 13.14
C GLN A 138 -9.23 -4.29 12.04
N GLN A 139 -8.81 -4.77 10.87
CA GLN A 139 -8.46 -3.96 9.70
C GLN A 139 -9.11 -4.47 8.41
N GLY A 140 -10.22 -5.19 8.52
CA GLY A 140 -10.89 -5.76 7.36
C GLY A 140 -12.37 -6.01 7.57
N GLY A 141 -13.09 -5.99 6.46
CA GLY A 141 -14.54 -6.08 6.40
C GLY A 141 -15.18 -4.75 6.01
N THR A 142 -16.42 -4.84 5.62
CA THR A 142 -17.21 -3.70 5.15
C THR A 142 -17.36 -2.61 6.22
N TYR A 143 -17.50 -3.01 7.50
CA TYR A 143 -17.60 -2.05 8.61
C TYR A 143 -16.38 -1.12 8.72
N PHE A 144 -15.20 -1.62 8.32
CA PHE A 144 -13.95 -0.87 8.37
C PHE A 144 -13.72 -0.02 7.12
N SER A 145 -13.99 -0.58 5.94
CA SER A 145 -13.62 0.04 4.66
C SER A 145 -14.65 1.02 4.12
N THR A 146 -15.97 0.77 4.31
CA THR A 146 -17.01 1.60 3.71
C THR A 146 -17.13 2.99 4.32
N PRO A 147 -17.03 3.19 5.66
CA PRO A 147 -17.04 4.54 6.24
C PRO A 147 -15.89 5.41 5.72
N ASP A 148 -14.68 4.86 5.61
CA ASP A 148 -13.53 5.59 5.03
C ASP A 148 -13.78 5.93 3.55
N PHE A 149 -14.25 4.97 2.75
CA PHE A 149 -14.59 5.21 1.35
C PHE A 149 -15.64 6.32 1.17
N LEU A 150 -16.70 6.30 1.96
CA LEU A 150 -17.75 7.32 1.93
C LEU A 150 -17.22 8.70 2.30
N ASN A 151 -16.33 8.75 3.27
CA ASN A 151 -15.74 10.01 3.74
C ASN A 151 -14.71 10.59 2.76
N THR A 152 -13.89 9.75 2.16
CA THR A 152 -12.69 10.18 1.42
C THR A 152 -12.80 10.11 -0.10
N SER A 153 -13.67 9.24 -0.63
CA SER A 153 -13.76 8.99 -2.08
C SER A 153 -15.09 9.46 -2.69
N HIS A 154 -16.19 9.43 -1.94
CA HIS A 154 -17.48 9.91 -2.42
C HIS A 154 -17.51 11.45 -2.40
N SER A 155 -17.46 12.09 -3.57
CA SER A 155 -17.53 13.56 -3.69
C SER A 155 -18.96 14.08 -3.50
N ILE A 156 -19.10 15.26 -2.87
CA ILE A 156 -20.38 15.95 -2.67
C ILE A 156 -20.26 17.36 -3.24
N ALA A 157 -21.01 17.64 -4.29
CA ALA A 157 -21.12 18.95 -4.94
C ALA A 157 -22.57 19.32 -5.24
N THR A 158 -23.48 18.35 -5.34
CA THR A 158 -24.88 18.52 -5.75
C THR A 158 -25.82 17.73 -4.83
N ALA A 159 -27.13 18.01 -4.91
CA ALA A 159 -28.16 17.23 -4.22
C ALA A 159 -28.18 15.76 -4.69
N ALA A 160 -27.92 15.52 -5.99
CA ALA A 160 -27.82 14.16 -6.54
C ALA A 160 -26.64 13.37 -5.91
N ASP A 161 -25.54 14.03 -5.58
CA ASP A 161 -24.42 13.40 -4.86
C ASP A 161 -24.81 13.01 -3.45
N CYS A 162 -25.59 13.85 -2.76
CA CYS A 162 -26.12 13.52 -1.44
C CYS A 162 -27.10 12.34 -1.51
N ASP A 163 -27.99 12.29 -2.50
CA ASP A 163 -28.88 11.16 -2.73
C ASP A 163 -28.11 9.87 -3.04
N ALA A 164 -27.05 9.95 -3.83
CA ALA A 164 -26.16 8.84 -4.11
C ALA A 164 -25.44 8.34 -2.83
N TYR A 165 -25.04 9.25 -1.94
CA TYR A 165 -24.49 8.89 -0.63
C TYR A 165 -25.49 8.10 0.22
N LEU A 166 -26.77 8.56 0.26
CA LEU A 166 -27.83 7.86 0.99
C LEU A 166 -28.07 6.45 0.42
N SER A 167 -28.07 6.30 -0.91
CA SER A 167 -28.17 4.97 -1.56
C SER A 167 -27.01 4.05 -1.15
N ARG A 168 -25.80 4.58 -1.04
CA ARG A 168 -24.63 3.84 -0.54
C ARG A 168 -24.74 3.48 0.94
N LEU A 169 -25.37 4.30 1.78
CA LEU A 169 -25.65 3.93 3.18
C LEU A 169 -26.62 2.74 3.26
N GLU A 170 -27.60 2.67 2.37
CA GLU A 170 -28.48 1.49 2.30
C GLU A 170 -27.74 0.24 1.83
N ALA A 171 -26.92 0.36 0.78
CA ALA A 171 -26.08 -0.73 0.30
C ALA A 171 -25.04 -1.17 1.34
N PHE A 172 -24.56 -0.26 2.18
CA PHE A 172 -23.65 -0.57 3.29
C PHE A 172 -24.28 -1.55 4.28
N ALA A 173 -25.54 -1.34 4.65
CA ALA A 173 -26.26 -2.27 5.53
C ALA A 173 -26.36 -3.68 4.89
N THR A 174 -26.65 -3.76 3.58
CA THR A 174 -26.67 -5.03 2.85
C THR A 174 -25.30 -5.71 2.86
N ASN A 175 -24.24 -4.94 2.62
CA ASN A 175 -22.87 -5.47 2.60
C ASN A 175 -22.38 -5.93 3.97
N LEU A 176 -22.83 -5.30 5.07
CA LEU A 176 -22.59 -5.80 6.43
C LEU A 176 -23.24 -7.17 6.66
N ASP A 177 -24.47 -7.35 6.20
CA ASP A 177 -25.15 -8.64 6.28
C ASP A 177 -24.47 -9.71 5.42
N ASN A 178 -24.04 -9.36 4.22
CA ASN A 178 -23.25 -10.26 3.36
C ASN A 178 -21.96 -10.71 4.05
N ASP A 179 -21.19 -9.76 4.63
CA ASP A 179 -19.99 -10.09 5.40
C ASP A 179 -20.30 -11.03 6.56
N THR A 180 -21.42 -10.81 7.25
CA THR A 180 -21.87 -11.66 8.36
C THR A 180 -22.15 -13.09 7.90
N GLN A 181 -22.80 -13.26 6.73
CA GLN A 181 -23.06 -14.58 6.15
C GLN A 181 -21.77 -15.28 5.69
N VAL A 182 -20.89 -14.55 5.00
CA VAL A 182 -19.60 -15.10 4.54
C VAL A 182 -18.75 -15.50 5.75
N GLN A 183 -18.63 -14.63 6.76
CA GLN A 183 -17.87 -14.93 7.99
C GLN A 183 -18.40 -16.18 8.71
N LYS A 184 -19.72 -16.36 8.79
CA LYS A 184 -20.33 -17.56 9.39
C LYS A 184 -19.92 -18.81 8.63
N ALA A 185 -19.94 -18.77 7.28
CA ALA A 185 -19.56 -19.89 6.45
C ALA A 185 -18.06 -20.20 6.52
N GLU A 186 -17.21 -19.18 6.55
CA GLU A 186 -15.75 -19.33 6.68
C GLU A 186 -15.36 -19.86 8.07
N ALA A 187 -16.01 -19.36 9.14
CA ALA A 187 -15.80 -19.86 10.51
C ALA A 187 -16.15 -21.34 10.65
N ALA A 188 -17.24 -21.80 10.02
CA ALA A 188 -17.60 -23.22 9.99
C ALA A 188 -16.55 -24.11 9.30
N ARG A 189 -15.69 -23.53 8.47
CA ARG A 189 -14.55 -24.17 7.82
C ARG A 189 -13.23 -23.98 8.58
N GLY A 190 -13.24 -23.31 9.75
CA GLY A 190 -12.07 -23.05 10.57
C GLY A 190 -11.31 -21.75 10.24
N TYR A 191 -11.80 -20.92 9.31
CA TYR A 191 -11.18 -19.63 8.96
C TYR A 191 -11.76 -18.51 9.82
N LEU A 192 -11.09 -18.23 10.92
CA LEU A 192 -11.50 -17.22 11.90
C LEU A 192 -10.25 -16.47 12.40
N ALA A 193 -10.35 -15.15 12.51
CA ALA A 193 -9.26 -14.30 13.00
C ALA A 193 -8.87 -14.67 14.44
N PRO A 194 -7.64 -14.35 14.91
CA PRO A 194 -7.25 -14.57 16.30
C PRO A 194 -8.24 -13.94 17.30
N GLY A 195 -8.38 -14.54 18.49
CA GLY A 195 -9.37 -14.09 19.47
C GLY A 195 -9.23 -12.61 19.84
N TRP A 196 -8.01 -12.13 20.09
CA TRP A 196 -7.75 -10.71 20.36
C TRP A 196 -8.13 -9.80 19.18
N SER A 197 -7.99 -10.27 17.94
CA SER A 197 -8.41 -9.52 16.74
C SER A 197 -9.93 -9.34 16.71
N LEU A 198 -10.69 -10.39 17.08
CA LEU A 198 -12.14 -10.29 17.24
C LEU A 198 -12.53 -9.36 18.39
N ASP A 199 -11.77 -9.34 19.50
CA ASP A 199 -12.01 -8.42 20.61
C ASP A 199 -11.82 -6.95 20.17
N LEU A 200 -10.75 -6.65 19.42
CA LEU A 200 -10.54 -5.33 18.84
C LEU A 200 -11.65 -4.96 17.85
N THR A 201 -12.03 -5.90 16.99
CA THR A 201 -13.12 -5.72 16.03
C THR A 201 -14.45 -5.42 16.73
N LEU A 202 -14.78 -6.17 17.76
CA LEU A 202 -15.98 -5.93 18.58
C LEU A 202 -15.96 -4.56 19.23
N GLY A 203 -14.79 -4.11 19.71
CA GLY A 203 -14.61 -2.75 20.26
C GLY A 203 -14.85 -1.67 19.20
N GLN A 204 -14.32 -1.84 17.97
CA GLN A 204 -14.55 -0.91 16.86
C GLN A 204 -16.02 -0.88 16.42
N LEU A 205 -16.66 -2.03 16.29
CA LEU A 205 -18.08 -2.14 15.97
C LEU A 205 -18.95 -1.49 17.05
N ALA A 206 -18.61 -1.70 18.34
CA ALA A 206 -19.32 -1.07 19.45
C ALA A 206 -19.20 0.46 19.40
N LYS A 207 -18.05 1.02 19.06
CA LYS A 207 -17.87 2.47 18.87
C LYS A 207 -18.71 3.00 17.71
N LEU A 208 -18.69 2.32 16.55
CA LEU A 208 -19.48 2.71 15.37
C LEU A 208 -20.99 2.67 15.64
N ARG A 209 -21.45 1.67 16.44
CA ARG A 209 -22.86 1.44 16.78
C ARG A 209 -23.34 2.29 17.96
N GLY A 210 -22.44 2.64 18.88
CA GLY A 210 -22.77 3.16 20.21
C GLY A 210 -23.16 4.63 20.28
N VAL A 211 -23.10 5.38 19.18
CA VAL A 211 -23.49 6.77 19.11
C VAL A 211 -24.91 6.93 18.56
N ALA A 212 -25.60 8.03 18.89
CA ALA A 212 -26.87 8.34 18.24
C ALA A 212 -26.69 8.47 16.72
N ALA A 213 -27.63 7.99 15.92
CA ALA A 213 -27.49 7.96 14.46
C ALA A 213 -27.16 9.35 13.88
N ALA A 214 -27.76 10.41 14.40
CA ALA A 214 -27.49 11.77 13.97
C ALA A 214 -26.05 12.25 14.25
N GLU A 215 -25.39 11.67 15.24
CA GLU A 215 -24.03 12.01 15.67
C GLU A 215 -22.97 11.11 15.03
N SER A 216 -23.40 10.05 14.35
CA SER A 216 -22.47 9.11 13.72
C SER A 216 -21.64 9.78 12.62
N SER A 217 -20.38 9.35 12.48
CA SER A 217 -19.51 9.83 11.40
C SER A 217 -20.10 9.60 10.00
N LEU A 218 -20.94 8.58 9.83
CA LEU A 218 -21.66 8.29 8.58
C LEU A 218 -22.65 9.40 8.20
N VAL A 219 -23.31 10.00 9.20
CA VAL A 219 -24.25 11.11 9.00
C VAL A 219 -23.50 12.43 8.95
N GLN A 220 -22.60 12.68 9.89
CA GLN A 220 -21.88 13.95 10.01
C GLN A 220 -20.97 14.22 8.80
N SER A 221 -20.36 13.21 8.20
CA SER A 221 -19.60 13.35 6.96
C SER A 221 -20.46 13.89 5.81
N LEU A 222 -21.70 13.40 5.64
CA LEU A 222 -22.62 13.93 4.63
C LEU A 222 -23.03 15.36 4.95
N VAL A 223 -23.48 15.62 6.18
CA VAL A 223 -24.03 16.92 6.61
C VAL A 223 -23.00 18.03 6.47
N THR A 224 -21.79 17.80 7.00
CA THR A 224 -20.70 18.80 6.96
C THR A 224 -20.29 19.12 5.52
N ARG A 225 -20.12 18.10 4.67
CA ARG A 225 -19.71 18.30 3.28
C ARG A 225 -20.83 18.92 2.43
N ALA A 226 -22.10 18.57 2.66
CA ALA A 226 -23.22 19.20 2.01
C ALA A 226 -23.32 20.69 2.38
N ALA A 227 -23.12 21.04 3.67
CA ALA A 227 -23.07 22.41 4.13
C ALA A 227 -21.91 23.19 3.49
N THR A 228 -20.71 22.61 3.44
CA THR A 228 -19.53 23.21 2.78
C THR A 228 -19.79 23.46 1.29
N ALA A 229 -20.44 22.51 0.60
CA ALA A 229 -20.82 22.63 -0.80
C ALA A 229 -22.08 23.49 -1.03
N LYS A 230 -22.70 24.02 0.06
CA LYS A 230 -23.94 24.81 0.02
C LYS A 230 -25.12 24.07 -0.62
N VAL A 231 -25.18 22.75 -0.45
CA VAL A 231 -26.24 21.88 -0.96
C VAL A 231 -27.38 21.81 0.06
N ALA A 232 -28.48 22.52 -0.21
CA ALA A 232 -29.66 22.51 0.65
C ALA A 232 -30.38 21.16 0.62
N GLY A 233 -30.92 20.72 1.75
CA GLY A 233 -31.70 19.50 1.90
C GLY A 233 -31.75 18.98 3.34
N ASP A 234 -32.65 18.05 3.61
CA ASP A 234 -32.82 17.45 4.94
C ASP A 234 -31.93 16.19 5.08
N TRP A 235 -30.64 16.40 4.87
CA TRP A 235 -29.67 15.31 4.76
C TRP A 235 -29.47 14.59 6.08
N GLN A 236 -29.44 15.34 7.20
CA GLN A 236 -29.26 14.76 8.53
C GLN A 236 -30.40 13.80 8.88
N ARG A 237 -31.67 14.23 8.76
CA ARG A 237 -32.80 13.39 9.07
C ARG A 237 -32.86 12.13 8.17
N ARG A 238 -32.64 12.32 6.87
CA ARG A 238 -32.67 11.22 5.90
C ARG A 238 -31.56 10.20 6.15
N ALA A 239 -30.32 10.64 6.37
CA ALA A 239 -29.19 9.77 6.64
C ALA A 239 -29.36 9.07 8.00
N SER A 240 -29.79 9.78 9.05
CA SER A 240 -30.05 9.21 10.38
C SER A 240 -31.09 8.11 10.32
N ALA A 241 -32.17 8.31 9.56
CA ALA A 241 -33.22 7.29 9.40
C ALA A 241 -32.69 6.00 8.77
N ILE A 242 -31.78 6.10 7.77
CA ILE A 242 -31.14 4.94 7.14
C ILE A 242 -30.20 4.24 8.14
N VAL A 243 -29.34 5.02 8.81
CA VAL A 243 -28.38 4.49 9.79
C VAL A 243 -29.13 3.75 10.90
N GLU A 244 -30.15 4.35 11.48
CA GLU A 244 -30.93 3.78 12.57
C GLU A 244 -31.73 2.53 12.18
N ARG A 245 -32.39 2.57 11.00
CA ARG A 245 -33.30 1.51 10.60
C ARG A 245 -32.64 0.38 9.81
N LYS A 246 -31.48 0.60 9.19
CA LYS A 246 -30.82 -0.38 8.33
C LYS A 246 -29.40 -0.71 8.80
N VAL A 247 -28.53 0.31 8.96
CA VAL A 247 -27.10 0.08 9.26
C VAL A 247 -26.95 -0.48 10.69
N TYR A 248 -27.56 0.14 11.68
CA TYR A 248 -27.43 -0.30 13.07
C TYR A 248 -27.95 -1.72 13.32
N PRO A 249 -29.12 -2.14 12.80
CA PRO A 249 -29.54 -3.54 12.91
C PRO A 249 -28.58 -4.52 12.22
N ALA A 250 -27.93 -4.14 11.11
CA ALA A 250 -26.92 -4.98 10.46
C ALA A 250 -25.64 -5.09 11.31
N LEU A 251 -25.19 -3.99 11.91
CA LEU A 251 -24.08 -4.00 12.88
C LEU A 251 -24.42 -4.88 14.10
N ASP A 252 -25.64 -4.79 14.63
CA ASP A 252 -26.08 -5.60 15.78
C ASP A 252 -26.02 -7.10 15.44
N ARG A 253 -26.44 -7.51 14.24
CA ARG A 253 -26.32 -8.90 13.78
C ARG A 253 -24.86 -9.34 13.63
N GLN A 254 -24.00 -8.49 13.10
CA GLN A 254 -22.57 -8.77 12.96
C GLN A 254 -21.90 -8.91 14.34
N ILE A 255 -22.19 -8.00 15.27
CA ILE A 255 -21.71 -8.06 16.66
C ILE A 255 -22.17 -9.36 17.33
N ALA A 256 -23.45 -9.74 17.18
CA ALA A 256 -23.99 -10.96 17.76
C ALA A 256 -23.26 -12.21 17.23
N LEU A 257 -23.03 -12.29 15.91
CA LEU A 257 -22.27 -13.38 15.31
C LEU A 257 -20.83 -13.44 15.85
N LEU A 258 -20.12 -12.32 15.88
CA LEU A 258 -18.73 -12.30 16.34
C LEU A 258 -18.60 -12.67 17.82
N LYS A 259 -19.55 -12.24 18.68
CA LYS A 259 -19.61 -12.67 20.09
C LYS A 259 -19.82 -14.18 20.21
N GLN A 260 -20.66 -14.78 19.35
CA GLN A 260 -20.88 -16.23 19.32
C GLN A 260 -19.61 -16.98 18.85
N LEU A 261 -18.89 -16.44 17.85
CA LEU A 261 -17.70 -17.07 17.28
C LEU A 261 -16.44 -16.89 18.16
N ARG A 262 -16.36 -15.82 18.94
CA ARG A 262 -15.18 -15.49 19.74
C ARG A 262 -14.65 -16.65 20.61
N PRO A 263 -15.48 -17.38 21.38
CA PRO A 263 -15.01 -18.52 22.18
C PRO A 263 -14.57 -19.73 21.37
N THR A 264 -14.87 -19.80 20.07
CA THR A 264 -14.47 -20.91 19.18
C THR A 264 -13.13 -20.68 18.50
N THR A 265 -12.46 -19.56 18.75
CA THR A 265 -11.17 -19.25 18.14
C THR A 265 -10.08 -20.21 18.61
N VAL A 266 -9.30 -20.74 17.66
CA VAL A 266 -8.11 -21.52 17.96
C VAL A 266 -7.02 -20.61 18.54
N ALA A 267 -6.34 -21.03 19.58
CA ALA A 267 -5.25 -20.29 20.21
C ALA A 267 -4.06 -20.09 19.24
N GLY A 268 -3.34 -18.99 19.43
CA GLY A 268 -2.19 -18.60 18.61
C GLY A 268 -2.46 -17.40 17.72
N ASP A 269 -1.39 -16.89 17.12
CA ASP A 269 -1.39 -15.59 16.42
C ASP A 269 -1.09 -15.73 14.92
N GLY A 270 -0.44 -16.82 14.50
CA GLY A 270 -0.07 -17.06 13.11
C GLY A 270 -1.15 -17.78 12.30
N ILE A 271 -0.99 -17.76 10.96
CA ILE A 271 -1.91 -18.44 10.04
C ILE A 271 -1.87 -19.98 10.17
N TRP A 272 -0.81 -20.54 10.75
CA TRP A 272 -0.66 -21.97 11.00
C TRP A 272 -1.81 -22.60 11.81
N ARG A 273 -2.57 -21.80 12.56
CA ARG A 273 -3.71 -22.23 13.37
C ARG A 273 -4.99 -22.50 12.57
N VAL A 274 -5.04 -22.11 11.29
CA VAL A 274 -6.20 -22.37 10.42
C VAL A 274 -5.91 -23.53 9.46
N PRO A 275 -6.94 -24.19 8.90
CA PRO A 275 -6.73 -25.28 7.95
C PRO A 275 -5.84 -24.84 6.77
N ARG A 276 -4.90 -25.69 6.40
CA ARG A 276 -3.93 -25.42 5.32
C ARG A 276 -3.10 -24.12 5.51
N GLY A 277 -2.91 -23.70 6.75
CA GLY A 277 -2.27 -22.43 7.08
C GLY A 277 -0.87 -22.28 6.48
N ALA A 278 -0.05 -23.35 6.47
CA ALA A 278 1.28 -23.31 5.87
C ALA A 278 1.23 -23.09 4.35
N GLU A 279 0.27 -23.71 3.64
CA GLU A 279 0.09 -23.53 2.21
C GLU A 279 -0.43 -22.11 1.89
N ILE A 280 -1.37 -21.61 2.70
CA ILE A 280 -1.86 -20.23 2.59
C ILE A 280 -0.71 -19.25 2.80
N TYR A 281 0.17 -19.49 3.78
CA TYR A 281 1.33 -18.62 4.01
C TYR A 281 2.31 -18.62 2.83
N ALA A 282 2.60 -19.80 2.26
CA ALA A 282 3.45 -19.92 1.09
C ALA A 282 2.87 -19.16 -0.12
N ALA A 283 1.55 -19.30 -0.36
CA ALA A 283 0.86 -18.56 -1.42
C ALA A 283 0.86 -17.05 -1.14
N ALA A 284 0.63 -16.63 0.11
CA ALA A 284 0.67 -15.22 0.52
C ALA A 284 2.07 -14.62 0.34
N LEU A 285 3.13 -15.38 0.68
CA LEU A 285 4.51 -14.96 0.50
C LEU A 285 4.85 -14.77 -0.99
N ASN A 286 4.47 -15.74 -1.84
CA ASN A 286 4.64 -15.60 -3.29
C ASN A 286 3.88 -14.40 -3.84
N GLN A 287 2.62 -14.21 -3.47
CA GLN A 287 1.81 -13.10 -3.95
C GLN A 287 2.34 -11.74 -3.46
N SER A 288 2.78 -11.64 -2.21
CA SER A 288 3.30 -10.40 -1.63
C SER A 288 4.66 -10.00 -2.18
N THR A 289 5.54 -10.97 -2.39
CA THR A 289 6.93 -10.74 -2.82
C THR A 289 7.15 -10.95 -4.32
N THR A 290 6.23 -11.63 -5.01
CA THR A 290 6.39 -12.06 -6.40
C THR A 290 7.68 -12.88 -6.65
N THR A 291 8.12 -13.61 -5.62
CA THR A 291 9.30 -14.47 -5.63
C THR A 291 8.97 -15.88 -5.16
N ASN A 292 9.87 -16.82 -5.40
CA ASN A 292 9.77 -18.20 -4.92
C ASN A 292 10.60 -18.43 -3.63
N PHE A 293 10.90 -17.37 -2.87
CA PHE A 293 11.62 -17.53 -1.61
C PHE A 293 10.81 -18.36 -0.62
N THR A 294 11.49 -19.27 0.06
CA THR A 294 10.90 -19.96 1.20
C THR A 294 10.80 -19.03 2.42
N PRO A 295 9.90 -19.30 3.37
CA PRO A 295 9.84 -18.56 4.61
C PRO A 295 11.17 -18.50 5.37
N GLU A 296 11.95 -19.58 5.34
CA GLU A 296 13.26 -19.64 5.99
C GLU A 296 14.29 -18.72 5.31
N GLN A 297 14.32 -18.67 3.99
CA GLN A 297 15.18 -17.74 3.26
C GLN A 297 14.85 -16.28 3.59
N VAL A 298 13.55 -15.95 3.69
CA VAL A 298 13.11 -14.59 4.06
C VAL A 298 13.46 -14.29 5.51
N HIS A 299 13.31 -15.26 6.43
CA HIS A 299 13.69 -15.10 7.83
C HIS A 299 15.18 -14.80 7.98
N GLN A 300 16.02 -15.62 7.33
CA GLN A 300 17.47 -15.47 7.36
C GLN A 300 17.92 -14.13 6.75
N MET A 301 17.33 -13.73 5.62
CA MET A 301 17.55 -12.40 5.02
C MET A 301 17.23 -11.28 6.03
N GLY A 302 16.16 -11.45 6.81
CA GLY A 302 15.77 -10.50 7.84
C GLY A 302 16.82 -10.38 8.96
N LEU A 303 17.30 -11.52 9.47
CA LEU A 303 18.32 -11.56 10.53
C LEU A 303 19.63 -10.90 10.08
N GLU A 304 20.10 -11.20 8.87
CA GLU A 304 21.33 -10.61 8.31
C GLU A 304 21.20 -9.10 8.14
N GLN A 305 20.07 -8.62 7.62
CA GLN A 305 19.85 -7.18 7.45
C GLN A 305 19.66 -6.45 8.79
N VAL A 306 19.03 -7.07 9.78
CA VAL A 306 18.94 -6.51 11.15
C VAL A 306 20.33 -6.36 11.74
N ALA A 307 21.20 -7.35 11.62
CA ALA A 307 22.56 -7.30 12.14
C ALA A 307 23.39 -6.17 11.48
N ASP A 308 23.36 -6.09 10.15
CA ASP A 308 24.09 -5.05 9.39
C ASP A 308 23.61 -3.62 9.75
N LEU A 309 22.29 -3.40 9.71
CA LEU A 309 21.71 -2.08 10.03
C LEU A 309 21.95 -1.68 11.49
N THR A 310 21.93 -2.65 12.41
CA THR A 310 22.27 -2.41 13.83
C THR A 310 23.71 -1.95 13.97
N ALA A 311 24.67 -2.56 13.27
CA ALA A 311 26.08 -2.14 13.29
C ALA A 311 26.29 -0.72 12.74
N GLN A 312 25.59 -0.37 11.64
CA GLN A 312 25.66 0.98 11.07
C GLN A 312 25.06 2.02 12.03
N LEU A 313 23.92 1.74 12.64
CA LEU A 313 23.28 2.60 13.65
C LEU A 313 24.15 2.76 14.89
N ASP A 314 24.77 1.68 15.37
CA ASP A 314 25.69 1.71 16.52
C ASP A 314 26.80 2.76 16.31
N THR A 315 27.40 2.77 15.13
CA THR A 315 28.44 3.73 14.74
C THR A 315 27.94 5.18 14.79
N ILE A 316 26.76 5.45 14.20
CA ILE A 316 26.21 6.81 14.18
C ILE A 316 25.83 7.26 15.59
N LEU A 317 25.10 6.42 16.35
CA LEU A 317 24.63 6.78 17.68
C LEU A 317 25.78 7.04 18.66
N LYS A 318 26.87 6.23 18.61
CA LYS A 318 28.10 6.50 19.37
C LYS A 318 28.71 7.84 18.99
N GLY A 319 28.77 8.18 17.71
CA GLY A 319 29.22 9.48 17.22
C GLY A 319 28.36 10.66 17.70
N GLN A 320 27.13 10.43 18.11
CA GLN A 320 26.23 11.42 18.72
C GLN A 320 26.23 11.39 20.26
N GLY A 321 27.18 10.68 20.90
CA GLY A 321 27.30 10.58 22.36
C GLY A 321 26.33 9.56 22.99
N LEU A 322 25.51 8.85 22.22
CA LEU A 322 24.61 7.81 22.70
C LEU A 322 25.37 6.47 22.75
N THR A 323 26.07 6.19 23.85
CA THR A 323 27.03 5.07 23.98
C THR A 323 26.52 3.91 24.82
N GLN A 324 25.48 4.11 25.66
CA GLN A 324 25.04 3.15 26.66
C GLN A 324 23.82 2.34 26.19
N GLY A 325 23.85 1.03 26.43
CA GLY A 325 22.75 0.12 26.10
C GLY A 325 22.78 -0.38 24.65
N SER A 326 21.77 -1.18 24.28
CA SER A 326 21.58 -1.68 22.92
C SER A 326 21.21 -0.53 21.93
N VAL A 327 21.36 -0.78 20.65
CA VAL A 327 20.94 0.19 19.60
C VAL A 327 19.45 0.53 19.76
N GLY A 328 18.59 -0.47 19.97
CA GLY A 328 17.16 -0.22 20.19
C GLY A 328 16.89 0.63 21.44
N ALA A 329 17.61 0.39 22.55
CA ALA A 329 17.47 1.21 23.76
C ALA A 329 17.88 2.68 23.52
N ARG A 330 18.95 2.91 22.78
CA ARG A 330 19.41 4.26 22.42
C ARG A 330 18.46 4.96 21.44
N LEU A 331 17.90 4.23 20.50
CA LEU A 331 16.85 4.74 19.62
C LEU A 331 15.58 5.06 20.41
N ALA A 332 15.20 4.22 21.38
CA ALA A 332 14.05 4.49 22.24
C ALA A 332 14.26 5.77 23.06
N GLN A 333 15.47 6.00 23.59
CA GLN A 333 15.81 7.24 24.27
C GLN A 333 15.70 8.45 23.32
N LEU A 334 16.20 8.35 22.11
CA LEU A 334 16.14 9.40 21.11
C LEU A 334 14.70 9.71 20.66
N ASN A 335 13.85 8.69 20.58
CA ASN A 335 12.43 8.84 20.18
C ASN A 335 11.61 9.64 21.20
N VAL A 336 12.02 9.73 22.44
CA VAL A 336 11.34 10.49 23.50
C VAL A 336 12.09 11.76 23.91
N ASP A 337 13.20 12.08 23.25
CA ASP A 337 13.96 13.30 23.52
C ASP A 337 13.10 14.53 23.15
N PRO A 338 12.83 15.45 24.11
CA PRO A 338 12.04 16.66 23.85
C PRO A 338 12.56 17.51 22.69
N ALA A 339 13.88 17.50 22.42
CA ALA A 339 14.47 18.21 21.28
C ALA A 339 14.02 17.64 19.94
N GLN A 340 13.67 16.36 19.91
CA GLN A 340 13.20 15.64 18.71
C GLN A 340 11.68 15.65 18.53
N LEU A 341 10.92 16.17 19.49
CA LEU A 341 9.47 16.12 19.46
C LEU A 341 8.85 17.48 19.06
N TYR A 342 7.69 17.41 18.45
CA TYR A 342 6.83 18.57 18.30
C TYR A 342 5.86 18.65 19.49
N PRO A 343 5.44 19.88 19.89
CA PRO A 343 4.39 20.03 20.88
C PRO A 343 3.10 19.33 20.45
N ASN A 344 2.46 18.57 21.33
CA ASN A 344 1.18 17.91 21.03
C ASN A 344 0.00 18.88 21.08
N THR A 345 0.06 19.93 20.26
CA THR A 345 -0.93 21.01 20.12
C THR A 345 -1.31 21.19 18.65
N ALA A 346 -2.34 21.95 18.35
CA ALA A 346 -2.71 22.29 16.98
C ALA A 346 -1.54 22.95 16.23
N ALA A 347 -0.89 23.96 16.84
CA ALA A 347 0.28 24.63 16.27
C ALA A 347 1.46 23.67 16.02
N GLY A 348 1.71 22.72 16.95
CA GLY A 348 2.76 21.70 16.75
C GLY A 348 2.47 20.77 15.56
N ARG A 349 1.20 20.40 15.34
CA ARG A 349 0.78 19.62 14.16
C ARG A 349 0.94 20.42 12.88
N GLU A 350 0.60 21.70 12.88
CA GLU A 350 0.80 22.60 11.74
C GLU A 350 2.28 22.74 11.39
N THR A 351 3.14 22.92 12.41
CA THR A 351 4.60 22.99 12.23
C THR A 351 5.14 21.69 11.62
N LEU A 352 4.70 20.52 12.13
CA LEU A 352 5.11 19.23 11.58
C LEU A 352 4.73 19.10 10.09
N ILE A 353 3.50 19.47 9.72
CA ILE A 353 3.06 19.45 8.31
C ILE A 353 3.88 20.42 7.46
N ALA A 354 4.21 21.60 7.98
CA ALA A 354 5.06 22.59 7.28
C ALA A 354 6.47 22.03 7.03
N ASP A 355 7.07 21.37 8.01
CA ASP A 355 8.40 20.75 7.89
C ASP A 355 8.40 19.59 6.86
N LEU A 356 7.33 18.78 6.83
CA LEU A 356 7.17 17.74 5.80
C LEU A 356 7.11 18.35 4.39
N ASN A 357 6.33 19.43 4.21
CA ASN A 357 6.25 20.14 2.93
C ASN A 357 7.60 20.76 2.53
N SER A 358 8.34 21.33 3.48
CA SER A 358 9.67 21.88 3.24
C SER A 358 10.64 20.78 2.78
N SER A 359 10.68 19.66 3.49
CA SER A 359 11.51 18.49 3.15
C SER A 359 11.16 17.92 1.77
N TYR A 360 9.86 17.77 1.48
CA TYR A 360 9.38 17.32 0.18
C TYR A 360 9.82 18.24 -0.95
N ASN A 361 9.62 19.56 -0.80
CA ASN A 361 9.97 20.54 -1.84
C ASN A 361 11.49 20.62 -2.08
N ALA A 362 12.28 20.52 -1.02
CA ALA A 362 13.75 20.48 -1.13
C ALA A 362 14.21 19.25 -1.92
N MET A 363 13.62 18.07 -1.67
CA MET A 363 13.94 16.85 -2.42
C MET A 363 13.42 16.91 -3.85
N LYS A 364 12.22 17.45 -4.08
CA LYS A 364 11.63 17.61 -5.43
C LYS A 364 12.56 18.42 -6.34
N ALA A 365 13.21 19.45 -5.82
CA ALA A 365 14.16 20.25 -6.58
C ALA A 365 15.42 19.47 -7.04
N LYS A 366 15.77 18.38 -6.35
CA LYS A 366 16.91 17.51 -6.66
C LYS A 366 16.58 16.35 -7.60
N LEU A 367 15.32 16.08 -7.89
CA LEU A 367 14.91 14.96 -8.74
C LEU A 367 15.61 14.95 -10.12
N PRO A 368 15.85 16.09 -10.80
CA PRO A 368 16.56 16.10 -12.08
C PRO A 368 17.98 15.54 -12.03
N GLU A 369 18.59 15.40 -10.85
CA GLU A 369 19.91 14.79 -10.70
C GLU A 369 19.88 13.27 -10.88
N ALA A 370 18.73 12.62 -10.55
CA ALA A 370 18.58 11.16 -10.58
C ALA A 370 17.50 10.67 -11.56
N PHE A 371 16.64 11.52 -12.10
CA PHE A 371 15.51 11.14 -12.94
C PHE A 371 15.49 11.96 -14.24
N ALA A 372 15.36 11.28 -15.38
CA ALA A 372 15.11 11.93 -16.67
C ALA A 372 13.63 12.33 -16.79
N THR A 373 12.72 11.52 -16.22
CA THR A 373 11.28 11.76 -16.23
C THR A 373 10.76 11.95 -14.80
N ALA A 374 10.20 13.13 -14.51
CA ALA A 374 9.59 13.48 -13.23
C ALA A 374 8.35 14.37 -13.47
N PRO A 375 7.15 13.78 -13.71
CA PRO A 375 5.93 14.55 -13.91
C PRO A 375 5.59 15.39 -12.69
N ASP A 376 5.20 16.64 -12.91
CA ASP A 376 4.81 17.58 -11.85
C ASP A 376 3.34 17.42 -11.49
N ILE A 377 3.02 16.31 -10.81
CA ILE A 377 1.68 16.06 -10.28
C ILE A 377 1.57 16.64 -8.87
N PRO A 378 0.53 17.43 -8.56
CA PRO A 378 0.37 18.02 -7.22
C PRO A 378 0.24 16.96 -6.13
N LEU A 379 1.00 17.14 -5.04
CA LEU A 379 0.90 16.37 -3.80
C LEU A 379 0.46 17.28 -2.66
N GLU A 380 -0.52 16.85 -1.89
CA GLU A 380 -0.93 17.51 -0.66
C GLU A 380 -0.65 16.60 0.54
N ILE A 381 0.03 17.13 1.56
CA ILE A 381 0.32 16.42 2.82
C ILE A 381 -0.75 16.81 3.82
N ARG A 382 -1.45 15.80 4.38
CA ARG A 382 -2.56 15.99 5.32
C ARG A 382 -2.44 15.09 6.54
N ALA A 383 -2.97 15.56 7.67
CA ALA A 383 -3.24 14.68 8.80
C ALA A 383 -4.37 13.69 8.45
N VAL A 384 -4.26 12.47 8.95
CA VAL A 384 -5.37 11.50 8.92
C VAL A 384 -6.56 12.10 9.68
N PRO A 385 -7.78 12.05 9.13
CA PRO A 385 -8.98 12.53 9.81
C PRO A 385 -9.14 11.91 11.21
N VAL A 386 -9.52 12.74 12.19
CA VAL A 386 -9.58 12.35 13.62
C VAL A 386 -10.46 11.12 13.85
N GLU A 387 -11.53 11.00 13.07
CA GLU A 387 -12.53 9.94 13.18
C GLU A 387 -11.99 8.55 12.87
N ILE A 388 -10.91 8.46 12.08
CA ILE A 388 -10.33 7.19 11.64
C ILE A 388 -8.91 6.95 12.16
N GLN A 389 -8.32 7.88 12.91
CA GLN A 389 -6.94 7.80 13.40
C GLN A 389 -6.65 6.52 14.21
N ASP A 390 -7.64 6.02 14.96
CA ASP A 390 -7.50 4.82 15.80
C ASP A 390 -7.21 3.53 15.01
N GLY A 391 -7.71 3.46 13.78
CA GLY A 391 -7.55 2.27 12.91
C GLY A 391 -6.68 2.50 11.67
N ALA A 392 -6.30 3.75 11.40
CA ALA A 392 -5.51 4.07 10.23
C ALA A 392 -4.03 3.72 10.42
N SER A 393 -3.34 3.45 9.31
CA SER A 393 -1.88 3.31 9.28
C SER A 393 -1.19 4.59 9.74
N ASN A 394 0.06 4.48 10.16
CA ASN A 394 0.86 5.62 10.61
C ASN A 394 1.05 6.67 9.50
N GLY A 395 1.29 6.25 8.25
CA GLY A 395 1.32 7.09 7.06
C GLY A 395 0.93 6.28 5.84
N TYR A 396 0.36 6.94 4.82
CA TYR A 396 0.04 6.28 3.56
C TYR A 396 -0.17 7.28 2.43
N TYR A 397 0.14 6.83 1.22
CA TYR A 397 -0.04 7.59 -0.01
C TYR A 397 -1.35 7.20 -0.73
N ARG A 398 -2.03 8.19 -1.31
CA ARG A 398 -3.17 8.00 -2.21
C ARG A 398 -2.92 8.75 -3.51
N ARG A 399 -2.87 8.02 -4.62
CA ARG A 399 -2.61 8.61 -5.94
C ARG A 399 -3.69 9.61 -6.37
N ALA A 400 -3.29 10.55 -7.22
CA ALA A 400 -4.24 11.39 -7.94
C ALA A 400 -5.16 10.53 -8.81
N PRO A 401 -6.44 10.89 -8.99
CA PRO A 401 -7.30 10.23 -9.97
C PRO A 401 -6.79 10.51 -11.40
N LEU A 402 -7.20 9.66 -12.35
CA LEU A 402 -6.74 9.78 -13.74
C LEU A 402 -7.17 11.10 -14.40
N ASP A 403 -8.30 11.66 -13.99
CA ASP A 403 -8.78 12.96 -14.45
C ASP A 403 -8.14 14.16 -13.72
N GLN A 404 -7.22 13.90 -12.79
CA GLN A 404 -6.52 14.88 -11.97
C GLN A 404 -7.46 15.88 -11.27
N SER A 405 -8.72 15.49 -11.00
CA SER A 405 -9.72 16.35 -10.36
C SER A 405 -9.39 16.72 -8.91
N ARG A 406 -8.40 16.05 -8.33
CA ARG A 406 -7.80 16.38 -7.02
C ARG A 406 -6.30 16.04 -7.02
N PRO A 407 -5.49 16.63 -6.12
CA PRO A 407 -4.11 16.24 -5.92
C PRO A 407 -3.97 14.79 -5.44
N ALA A 408 -2.78 14.23 -5.57
CA ALA A 408 -2.37 13.09 -4.78
C ALA A 408 -2.31 13.47 -3.30
N LEU A 409 -2.48 12.50 -2.40
CA LEU A 409 -2.51 12.77 -0.97
C LEU A 409 -1.47 11.89 -0.25
N TYR A 410 -0.67 12.53 0.58
CA TYR A 410 0.15 11.88 1.60
C TYR A 410 -0.51 12.11 2.96
N PHE A 411 -1.01 11.06 3.58
CA PHE A 411 -1.60 11.11 4.91
C PHE A 411 -0.59 10.72 5.98
N ILE A 412 -0.53 11.50 7.06
CA ILE A 412 0.22 11.20 8.27
C ILE A 412 -0.74 11.13 9.47
N ASN A 413 -0.64 10.08 10.29
CA ASN A 413 -1.49 9.92 11.46
C ASN A 413 -0.91 10.72 12.64
N LEU A 414 -1.55 11.84 12.96
CA LEU A 414 -1.16 12.75 14.02
C LEU A 414 -2.01 12.59 15.30
N LYS A 415 -2.56 11.39 15.53
CA LYS A 415 -3.25 11.07 16.78
C LYS A 415 -2.34 11.33 17.99
N ASP A 416 -1.12 10.84 17.92
CA ASP A 416 -0.04 11.15 18.85
C ASP A 416 1.15 11.70 18.08
N VAL A 417 1.46 12.97 18.30
CA VAL A 417 2.59 13.64 17.65
C VAL A 417 3.93 13.06 18.16
N GLY A 418 3.96 12.46 19.36
CA GLY A 418 5.11 11.77 19.92
C GLY A 418 5.54 10.53 19.11
N ASP A 419 4.67 9.98 18.26
CA ASP A 419 5.03 8.89 17.33
C ASP A 419 5.99 9.36 16.21
N TRP A 420 6.22 10.68 16.08
CA TRP A 420 6.93 11.32 14.97
C TRP A 420 8.12 12.17 15.41
N PRO A 421 9.21 11.57 15.90
CA PRO A 421 10.44 12.32 16.15
C PRO A 421 10.96 12.97 14.87
N LYS A 422 11.38 14.23 14.96
CA LYS A 422 11.82 15.07 13.82
C LYS A 422 12.81 14.36 12.91
N TYR A 423 13.79 13.68 13.51
CA TYR A 423 14.86 13.00 12.77
C TYR A 423 14.36 11.83 11.88
N THR A 424 13.15 11.30 12.12
CA THR A 424 12.57 10.20 11.34
C THR A 424 11.72 10.67 10.16
N LEU A 425 11.28 11.93 10.17
CA LEU A 425 10.31 12.46 9.21
C LEU A 425 10.83 12.57 7.77
N PRO A 426 12.10 12.96 7.51
CA PRO A 426 12.61 13.00 6.14
C PRO A 426 12.48 11.65 5.42
N SER A 427 12.83 10.53 6.09
CA SER A 427 12.72 9.19 5.50
C SER A 427 11.29 8.86 5.08
N LEU A 428 10.30 9.10 5.95
CA LEU A 428 8.89 8.89 5.64
C LEU A 428 8.43 9.80 4.48
N THR A 429 8.87 11.06 4.45
CA THR A 429 8.53 12.00 3.39
C THR A 429 9.05 11.55 2.03
N TYR A 430 10.25 10.99 2.00
CA TYR A 430 10.84 10.47 0.76
C TYR A 430 10.21 9.14 0.34
N HIS A 431 9.73 8.34 1.27
CA HIS A 431 8.97 7.12 1.02
C HIS A 431 7.60 7.40 0.39
N GLU A 432 6.80 8.26 1.01
CA GLU A 432 5.42 8.55 0.57
C GLU A 432 5.38 9.57 -0.58
N GLY A 433 6.29 10.55 -0.55
CA GLY A 433 6.39 11.63 -1.52
C GLY A 433 7.34 11.31 -2.68
N ALA A 434 8.37 12.14 -2.83
CA ALA A 434 9.40 11.99 -3.85
C ALA A 434 10.78 11.77 -3.20
N PRO A 435 11.57 10.84 -3.76
CA PRO A 435 11.35 10.07 -5.01
C PRO A 435 10.51 8.79 -4.87
N GLY A 436 9.79 8.59 -3.74
CA GLY A 436 9.06 7.38 -3.41
C GLY A 436 7.72 7.18 -4.14
N HIS A 437 6.69 6.81 -3.39
CA HIS A 437 5.39 6.41 -3.94
C HIS A 437 4.76 7.45 -4.86
N HIS A 438 4.84 8.74 -4.52
CA HIS A 438 4.25 9.79 -5.34
C HIS A 438 4.90 9.87 -6.71
N LEU A 439 6.24 9.94 -6.78
CA LEU A 439 6.94 10.00 -8.06
C LEU A 439 6.71 8.73 -8.89
N GLN A 440 6.83 7.54 -8.28
CA GLN A 440 6.61 6.26 -8.97
C GLN A 440 5.22 6.19 -9.61
N ASN A 441 4.18 6.53 -8.84
CA ASN A 441 2.80 6.50 -9.34
C ASN A 441 2.57 7.57 -10.42
N SER A 442 3.17 8.75 -10.27
CA SER A 442 3.07 9.83 -11.25
C SER A 442 3.72 9.42 -12.58
N ILE A 443 4.91 8.82 -12.56
CA ILE A 443 5.56 8.32 -13.78
C ILE A 443 4.69 7.23 -14.44
N ALA A 444 4.28 6.22 -13.69
CA ALA A 444 3.50 5.11 -14.24
C ALA A 444 2.14 5.55 -14.81
N SER A 445 1.47 6.52 -14.17
CA SER A 445 0.12 6.94 -14.56
C SER A 445 0.10 8.00 -15.66
N PHE A 446 1.12 8.87 -15.72
CA PHE A 446 1.07 10.08 -16.55
C PHE A 446 2.22 10.21 -17.55
N ALA A 447 3.29 9.44 -17.43
CA ALA A 447 4.40 9.41 -18.37
C ALA A 447 4.58 8.06 -19.08
N GLY A 448 3.96 6.99 -18.57
CA GLY A 448 3.92 5.68 -19.22
C GLY A 448 2.73 5.59 -20.19
N ASN A 449 2.94 5.01 -21.37
CA ASN A 449 1.86 4.70 -22.31
C ASN A 449 1.29 3.31 -22.03
N LEU A 450 0.72 3.13 -20.82
CA LEU A 450 0.25 1.82 -20.35
C LEU A 450 -1.24 1.63 -20.64
N PRO A 451 -1.66 0.43 -21.08
CA PRO A 451 -3.09 0.08 -21.10
C PRO A 451 -3.72 0.28 -19.72
N ARG A 452 -4.98 0.76 -19.69
CA ARG A 452 -5.68 1.05 -18.42
C ARG A 452 -5.75 -0.17 -17.49
N LEU A 453 -5.99 -1.37 -18.05
CA LEU A 453 -5.98 -2.62 -17.29
C LEU A 453 -4.63 -2.87 -16.60
N ARG A 454 -3.53 -2.55 -17.27
CA ARG A 454 -2.17 -2.68 -16.77
C ARG A 454 -1.87 -1.75 -15.59
N SER A 455 -2.45 -0.54 -15.62
CA SER A 455 -2.28 0.46 -14.57
C SER A 455 -3.02 0.12 -13.26
N MET A 456 -3.94 -0.85 -13.27
CA MET A 456 -4.71 -1.26 -12.10
C MET A 456 -4.00 -2.27 -11.21
N GLY A 457 -3.09 -3.07 -11.76
CA GLY A 457 -2.32 -4.07 -11.01
C GLY A 457 -1.43 -3.43 -9.95
N GLY A 458 -1.39 -4.03 -8.76
CA GLY A 458 -0.50 -3.65 -7.67
C GLY A 458 0.39 -4.81 -7.28
N PHE A 459 1.72 -4.61 -7.33
CA PHE A 459 2.70 -5.56 -6.81
C PHE A 459 3.36 -4.91 -5.59
N SER A 460 3.01 -5.42 -4.40
CA SER A 460 3.47 -4.84 -3.13
C SER A 460 5.00 -4.76 -3.08
N ALA A 461 5.69 -5.82 -3.44
CA ALA A 461 7.15 -5.83 -3.41
C ALA A 461 7.79 -4.87 -4.43
N TYR A 462 7.16 -4.65 -5.59
CA TYR A 462 7.63 -3.64 -6.53
C TYR A 462 7.47 -2.23 -5.95
N GLY A 463 6.26 -1.89 -5.45
CA GLY A 463 5.96 -0.55 -4.96
C GLY A 463 6.66 -0.21 -3.65
N GLU A 464 6.60 -1.08 -2.66
CA GLU A 464 7.24 -0.87 -1.36
C GLU A 464 8.76 -0.99 -1.45
N GLY A 465 9.23 -1.92 -2.30
CA GLY A 465 10.65 -2.05 -2.60
C GLY A 465 11.22 -0.81 -3.27
N TRP A 466 10.48 -0.24 -4.23
CA TRP A 466 10.82 1.06 -4.81
C TRP A 466 10.88 2.15 -3.77
N ALA A 467 9.86 2.29 -2.91
CA ALA A 467 9.81 3.36 -1.92
C ALA A 467 11.00 3.31 -0.94
N LEU A 468 11.43 2.10 -0.53
CA LEU A 468 12.67 1.95 0.24
C LEU A 468 13.91 2.28 -0.59
N TYR A 469 13.98 1.84 -1.84
CA TYR A 469 15.08 2.20 -2.73
C TYR A 469 15.13 3.73 -2.94
N ALA A 470 13.98 4.38 -3.03
CA ALA A 470 13.86 5.83 -3.14
C ALA A 470 14.40 6.57 -1.89
N GLU A 471 14.19 6.03 -0.67
CA GLU A 471 14.83 6.55 0.55
C GLU A 471 16.37 6.51 0.43
N GLN A 472 16.92 5.47 -0.19
CA GLN A 472 18.36 5.36 -0.46
C GLN A 472 18.83 6.32 -1.58
N VAL A 473 18.03 6.51 -2.62
CA VAL A 473 18.31 7.55 -3.64
C VAL A 473 18.32 8.93 -3.00
N ALA A 474 17.38 9.21 -2.09
CA ALA A 474 17.35 10.46 -1.33
C ALA A 474 18.62 10.64 -0.47
N GLU A 475 19.17 9.58 0.14
CA GLU A 475 20.47 9.63 0.83
C GLU A 475 21.58 10.08 -0.12
N ALA A 476 21.64 9.48 -1.31
CA ALA A 476 22.65 9.84 -2.33
C ALA A 476 22.53 11.28 -2.80
N LEU A 477 21.30 11.80 -2.90
CA LEU A 477 21.02 13.20 -3.23
C LEU A 477 21.23 14.17 -2.04
N GLY A 478 21.74 13.68 -0.89
CA GLY A 478 21.96 14.50 0.30
C GLY A 478 20.66 14.95 0.97
N GLY A 479 19.64 14.08 0.97
CA GLY A 479 18.34 14.34 1.59
C GLY A 479 18.37 14.29 3.12
N TYR A 480 19.38 13.67 3.73
CA TYR A 480 19.55 13.59 5.18
C TYR A 480 20.71 14.51 5.61
N ALA A 481 20.37 15.70 6.09
CA ALA A 481 21.34 16.76 6.34
C ALA A 481 22.21 16.51 7.58
N THR A 482 21.71 15.72 8.55
CA THR A 482 22.39 15.49 9.83
C THR A 482 22.63 13.98 10.08
N PRO A 483 23.61 13.62 10.95
CA PRO A 483 23.79 12.23 11.36
C PRO A 483 22.53 11.63 12.02
N LEU A 484 21.71 12.43 12.73
CA LEU A 484 20.48 11.96 13.33
C LEU A 484 19.41 11.65 12.28
N GLU A 485 19.23 12.49 11.25
CA GLU A 485 18.31 12.19 10.14
C GLU A 485 18.76 10.93 9.39
N ARG A 486 20.06 10.72 9.23
CA ARG A 486 20.61 9.48 8.69
C ARG A 486 20.32 8.28 9.60
N ALA A 487 20.37 8.47 10.94
CA ALA A 487 19.93 7.43 11.87
C ALA A 487 18.44 7.14 11.74
N GLY A 488 17.58 8.15 11.52
CA GLY A 488 16.15 7.99 11.23
C GLY A 488 15.88 7.17 9.97
N TYR A 489 16.64 7.44 8.91
CA TYR A 489 16.61 6.64 7.68
C TYR A 489 17.01 5.17 7.95
N LEU A 490 18.10 4.92 8.66
CA LEU A 490 18.51 3.56 8.98
C LEU A 490 17.55 2.86 9.96
N GLN A 491 16.91 3.59 10.88
CA GLN A 491 15.85 3.06 11.74
C GLN A 491 14.63 2.64 10.92
N SER A 492 14.27 3.42 9.90
CA SER A 492 13.23 3.05 8.92
C SER A 492 13.53 1.72 8.24
N PHE A 493 14.78 1.52 7.83
CA PHE A 493 15.26 0.27 7.23
C PHE A 493 15.30 -0.89 8.22
N LEU A 494 15.79 -0.65 9.43
CA LEU A 494 15.83 -1.63 10.51
C LEU A 494 14.42 -2.14 10.86
N PHE A 495 13.46 -1.23 10.93
CA PHE A 495 12.05 -1.57 11.12
C PHE A 495 11.53 -2.51 10.03
N ARG A 496 11.85 -2.24 8.74
CA ARG A 496 11.41 -3.08 7.63
C ARG A 496 12.19 -4.41 7.56
N ALA A 497 13.44 -4.45 8.01
CA ALA A 497 14.19 -5.71 8.16
C ALA A 497 13.63 -6.57 9.29
N ALA A 498 13.30 -5.97 10.43
CA ALA A 498 12.65 -6.67 11.55
C ALA A 498 11.30 -7.30 11.13
N ARG A 499 10.56 -6.69 10.19
CA ARG A 499 9.31 -7.26 9.64
C ARG A 499 9.53 -8.63 8.98
N LEU A 500 10.66 -8.86 8.29
CA LEU A 500 10.97 -10.16 7.69
C LEU A 500 11.07 -11.25 8.77
N VAL A 501 11.76 -10.94 9.86
CA VAL A 501 11.96 -11.87 11.00
C VAL A 501 10.64 -12.12 11.72
N ILE A 502 9.88 -11.06 11.97
CA ILE A 502 8.63 -11.12 12.75
C ILE A 502 7.53 -11.86 11.97
N ASP A 503 7.28 -11.50 10.73
CA ASP A 503 6.21 -12.09 9.92
C ASP A 503 6.43 -13.60 9.76
N THR A 504 7.63 -14.01 9.33
CA THR A 504 8.00 -15.42 9.25
C THR A 504 8.01 -16.10 10.62
N GLY A 505 8.45 -15.40 11.67
CA GLY A 505 8.43 -15.88 13.05
C GLY A 505 7.02 -16.22 13.53
N ILE A 506 6.06 -15.34 13.29
CA ILE A 506 4.65 -15.53 13.65
C ILE A 506 4.05 -16.72 12.86
N HIS A 507 4.25 -16.74 11.55
CA HIS A 507 3.52 -17.64 10.67
C HIS A 507 4.15 -19.03 10.49
N THR A 508 5.46 -19.18 10.74
CA THR A 508 6.15 -20.46 10.56
C THR A 508 6.89 -20.97 11.81
N LYS A 509 7.24 -20.08 12.74
CA LYS A 509 7.96 -20.44 13.96
C LYS A 509 7.09 -20.27 15.22
N GLN A 510 5.78 -20.09 15.03
CA GLN A 510 4.77 -19.98 16.09
C GLN A 510 5.06 -18.92 17.15
N TRP A 511 5.70 -17.80 16.76
CA TRP A 511 5.87 -16.69 17.67
C TRP A 511 4.51 -16.15 18.10
N SER A 512 4.39 -15.88 19.41
CA SER A 512 3.23 -15.14 19.90
C SER A 512 3.31 -13.67 19.49
N ARG A 513 2.14 -13.00 19.47
CA ARG A 513 2.02 -11.56 19.28
C ARG A 513 2.94 -10.80 20.25
N ASP A 514 2.99 -11.21 21.52
CA ASP A 514 3.77 -10.54 22.55
C ASP A 514 5.29 -10.71 22.31
N LYS A 515 5.75 -11.93 21.95
CA LYS A 515 7.14 -12.17 21.56
C LYS A 515 7.54 -11.32 20.35
N ALA A 516 6.69 -11.27 19.34
CA ALA A 516 6.90 -10.49 18.13
C ALA A 516 6.94 -8.98 18.42
N THR A 517 6.06 -8.51 19.31
CA THR A 517 6.04 -7.10 19.75
C THR A 517 7.33 -6.76 20.54
N THR A 518 7.74 -7.60 21.47
CA THR A 518 8.99 -7.42 22.22
C THR A 518 10.18 -7.33 21.27
N TYR A 519 10.29 -8.26 20.32
CA TYR A 519 11.36 -8.22 19.31
C TYR A 519 11.37 -6.91 18.52
N MET A 520 10.18 -6.42 18.10
CA MET A 520 10.05 -5.14 17.39
C MET A 520 10.56 -3.97 18.25
N VAL A 521 10.10 -3.88 19.49
CA VAL A 521 10.50 -2.81 20.43
C VAL A 521 12.01 -2.83 20.68
N GLU A 522 12.56 -3.99 21.04
CA GLU A 522 13.97 -4.14 21.37
C GLU A 522 14.91 -3.88 20.18
N THR A 523 14.45 -4.23 18.97
CA THR A 523 15.24 -4.02 17.75
C THR A 523 15.18 -2.57 17.28
N THR A 524 13.99 -1.97 17.26
CA THR A 524 13.76 -0.69 16.57
C THR A 524 13.72 0.53 17.49
N GLY A 525 13.52 0.32 18.78
CA GLY A 525 13.33 1.40 19.76
C GLY A 525 11.96 2.09 19.67
N PHE A 526 11.02 1.58 18.84
CA PHE A 526 9.67 2.14 18.78
C PHE A 526 8.87 1.83 20.03
N ALA A 527 7.96 2.72 20.39
CA ALA A 527 7.07 2.54 21.53
C ALA A 527 6.23 1.26 21.39
N GLN A 528 5.98 0.58 22.52
CA GLN A 528 5.24 -0.69 22.55
C GLN A 528 3.85 -0.61 21.89
N PRO A 529 3.01 0.44 22.15
CA PRO A 529 1.69 0.49 21.51
C PRO A 529 1.77 0.58 19.98
N ARG A 530 2.74 1.31 19.43
CA ARG A 530 3.01 1.41 18.01
C ARG A 530 3.46 0.06 17.44
N SER A 531 4.42 -0.57 18.08
CA SER A 531 4.96 -1.88 17.69
C SER A 531 3.89 -2.97 17.74
N GLN A 532 3.04 -2.97 18.76
CA GLN A 532 1.94 -3.92 18.89
C GLN A 532 0.90 -3.78 17.76
N ARG A 533 0.48 -2.55 17.42
CA ARG A 533 -0.44 -2.32 16.28
C ARG A 533 0.13 -2.87 14.97
N GLU A 534 1.43 -2.71 14.75
CA GLU A 534 2.10 -3.24 13.56
C GLU A 534 2.12 -4.78 13.56
N VAL A 535 2.49 -5.40 14.68
CA VAL A 535 2.50 -6.87 14.83
C VAL A 535 1.09 -7.45 14.68
N GLU A 536 0.08 -6.82 15.25
CA GLU A 536 -1.33 -7.21 15.10
C GLU A 536 -1.78 -7.19 13.63
N ARG A 537 -1.27 -6.24 12.84
CA ARG A 537 -1.48 -6.22 11.39
C ARG A 537 -0.82 -7.42 10.72
N TYR A 538 0.41 -7.78 11.09
CA TYR A 538 1.11 -8.93 10.49
C TYR A 538 0.39 -10.23 10.81
N CYS A 539 -0.08 -10.44 12.05
CA CYS A 539 -0.86 -11.62 12.43
C CYS A 539 -2.09 -11.84 11.56
N THR A 540 -2.72 -10.78 11.07
CA THR A 540 -3.96 -10.84 10.28
C THR A 540 -3.77 -10.63 8.78
N GLN A 541 -2.57 -10.19 8.37
CA GLN A 541 -2.20 -9.97 6.96
C GLN A 541 -0.86 -10.68 6.65
N PRO A 542 -0.84 -12.02 6.61
CA PRO A 542 0.36 -12.81 6.44
C PRO A 542 1.15 -12.40 5.20
N ALA A 543 2.46 -12.36 5.33
CA ALA A 543 3.46 -12.07 4.31
C ALA A 543 3.46 -10.64 3.72
N GLN A 544 2.41 -9.82 3.94
CA GLN A 544 2.41 -8.46 3.37
C GLN A 544 3.61 -7.64 3.85
N ALA A 545 3.97 -7.78 5.13
CA ALA A 545 5.08 -7.03 5.73
C ALA A 545 6.46 -7.41 5.16
N THR A 546 6.60 -8.57 4.53
CA THR A 546 7.86 -9.02 3.92
C THR A 546 8.16 -8.35 2.58
N SER A 547 7.14 -7.84 1.90
CA SER A 547 7.25 -7.26 0.56
C SER A 547 8.23 -6.08 0.48
N TYR A 548 8.36 -5.31 1.55
CA TYR A 548 9.21 -4.11 1.63
C TYR A 548 10.68 -4.42 1.39
N LYS A 549 11.29 -5.22 2.24
CA LYS A 549 12.74 -5.50 2.16
C LYS A 549 13.09 -6.53 1.10
N VAL A 550 12.20 -7.47 0.78
CA VAL A 550 12.39 -8.36 -0.37
C VAL A 550 12.39 -7.55 -1.66
N GLY A 551 11.44 -6.62 -1.82
CA GLY A 551 11.39 -5.73 -2.97
C GLY A 551 12.61 -4.81 -3.07
N HIS A 552 13.00 -4.17 -1.96
CA HIS A 552 14.20 -3.35 -1.89
C HIS A 552 15.47 -4.11 -2.32
N ALA A 553 15.65 -5.34 -1.82
CA ALA A 553 16.78 -6.18 -2.20
C ALA A 553 16.80 -6.51 -3.70
N ALA A 554 15.64 -6.68 -4.33
CA ALA A 554 15.54 -6.90 -5.78
C ALA A 554 15.90 -5.64 -6.58
N TRP A 555 15.41 -4.47 -6.18
CA TRP A 555 15.79 -3.19 -6.80
C TRP A 555 17.30 -2.94 -6.72
N LEU A 556 17.91 -3.20 -5.55
CA LEU A 556 19.36 -3.05 -5.39
C LEU A 556 20.14 -4.05 -6.26
N ARG A 557 19.76 -5.34 -6.24
CA ARG A 557 20.43 -6.35 -7.08
C ARG A 557 20.40 -5.98 -8.55
N ALA A 558 19.23 -5.54 -9.04
CA ALA A 558 19.06 -5.15 -10.43
C ALA A 558 19.94 -3.95 -10.79
N ARG A 559 19.98 -2.91 -9.93
CA ARG A 559 20.83 -1.74 -10.10
C ARG A 559 22.32 -2.11 -10.07
N ASP A 560 22.74 -2.80 -9.01
CA ASP A 560 24.15 -3.10 -8.78
C ASP A 560 24.72 -4.00 -9.89
N LYS A 561 23.91 -4.98 -10.36
CA LYS A 561 24.25 -5.82 -11.51
C LYS A 561 24.41 -5.01 -12.80
N ALA A 562 23.48 -4.10 -13.08
CA ALA A 562 23.55 -3.23 -14.24
C ALA A 562 24.75 -2.27 -14.15
N GLN A 563 24.99 -1.67 -13.01
CA GLN A 563 26.14 -0.78 -12.77
C GLN A 563 27.46 -1.52 -12.92
N ALA A 564 27.58 -2.72 -12.38
CA ALA A 564 28.80 -3.54 -12.53
C ALA A 564 29.05 -3.93 -13.99
N ALA A 565 28.00 -4.23 -14.77
CA ALA A 565 28.12 -4.62 -16.16
C ALA A 565 28.43 -3.42 -17.09
N LEU A 566 27.85 -2.24 -16.81
CA LEU A 566 27.99 -1.05 -17.67
C LEU A 566 29.21 -0.17 -17.31
N GLY A 567 29.72 -0.24 -16.08
CA GLY A 567 30.80 0.63 -15.62
C GLY A 567 30.46 2.11 -15.83
N ASP A 568 31.34 2.86 -16.50
CA ASP A 568 31.16 4.29 -16.77
C ASP A 568 29.99 4.62 -17.71
N ARG A 569 29.41 3.60 -18.38
CA ARG A 569 28.20 3.76 -19.21
C ARG A 569 26.90 3.66 -18.41
N PHE A 570 26.98 3.36 -17.10
CA PHE A 570 25.79 3.32 -16.26
C PHE A 570 25.25 4.73 -16.03
N ASP A 571 24.01 4.96 -16.45
CA ASP A 571 23.27 6.21 -16.21
C ASP A 571 22.07 5.92 -15.30
N LEU A 572 22.10 6.46 -14.08
CA LEU A 572 21.06 6.31 -13.10
C LEU A 572 19.70 6.84 -13.58
N LYS A 573 19.70 7.93 -14.35
CA LYS A 573 18.47 8.51 -14.91
C LYS A 573 17.82 7.55 -15.91
N GLN A 574 18.63 6.91 -16.75
CA GLN A 574 18.14 5.92 -17.72
C GLN A 574 17.71 4.62 -17.03
N PHE A 575 18.39 4.20 -15.98
CA PHE A 575 17.97 3.07 -15.16
C PHE A 575 16.55 3.29 -14.59
N HIS A 576 16.24 4.49 -14.11
CA HIS A 576 14.94 4.80 -13.54
C HIS A 576 13.82 4.93 -14.58
N GLU A 577 14.12 5.01 -15.88
CA GLU A 577 13.10 5.04 -16.93
C GLU A 577 12.26 3.75 -17.01
N VAL A 578 12.74 2.65 -16.41
CA VAL A 578 11.95 1.40 -16.24
C VAL A 578 10.61 1.65 -15.53
N LEU A 579 10.48 2.71 -14.73
CA LEU A 579 9.24 3.09 -14.08
C LEU A 579 8.10 3.39 -15.07
N LYS A 580 8.42 3.84 -16.28
CA LYS A 580 7.45 4.06 -17.37
C LYS A 580 6.79 2.77 -17.84
N GLU A 581 7.46 1.63 -17.68
CA GLU A 581 6.92 0.31 -18.00
C GLU A 581 5.87 -0.16 -16.98
N GLY A 582 5.63 0.64 -15.92
CA GLY A 582 4.65 0.39 -14.89
C GLY A 582 5.07 -0.69 -13.89
N ARG A 583 4.18 -0.95 -12.94
CA ARG A 583 4.45 -1.97 -11.91
C ARG A 583 4.44 -3.36 -12.51
N MET A 584 5.35 -4.21 -12.03
CA MET A 584 5.51 -5.58 -12.52
C MET A 584 6.05 -6.51 -11.41
N PRO A 585 5.94 -7.84 -11.55
CA PRO A 585 6.65 -8.79 -10.68
C PRO A 585 8.16 -8.54 -10.66
N LEU A 586 8.81 -8.80 -9.53
CA LEU A 586 10.25 -8.55 -9.37
C LEU A 586 11.10 -9.34 -10.38
N SER A 587 10.73 -10.56 -10.71
CA SER A 587 11.43 -11.37 -11.72
C SER A 587 11.36 -10.74 -13.12
N ILE A 588 10.25 -10.09 -13.45
CA ILE A 588 10.09 -9.34 -14.70
C ILE A 588 10.92 -8.06 -14.65
N LEU A 589 10.90 -7.33 -13.54
CA LEU A 589 11.74 -6.15 -13.32
C LEU A 589 13.22 -6.44 -13.56
N GLU A 590 13.75 -7.49 -12.90
CA GLU A 590 15.16 -7.87 -13.05
C GLU A 590 15.50 -8.21 -14.52
N ARG A 591 14.61 -8.94 -15.21
CA ARG A 591 14.78 -9.26 -16.62
C ARG A 591 14.72 -8.03 -17.55
N ARG A 592 13.84 -7.06 -17.26
CA ARG A 592 13.75 -5.80 -18.03
C ARG A 592 15.03 -4.98 -17.89
N ILE A 593 15.57 -4.89 -16.68
CA ILE A 593 16.84 -4.21 -16.43
C ILE A 593 18.02 -4.95 -17.10
N ASP A 594 18.03 -6.28 -17.08
CA ASP A 594 19.03 -7.07 -17.81
C ASP A 594 18.98 -6.81 -19.33
N ALA A 595 17.76 -6.72 -19.89
CA ALA A 595 17.58 -6.42 -21.32
C ALA A 595 18.06 -4.99 -21.66
N TRP A 596 17.72 -3.99 -20.85
CA TRP A 596 18.23 -2.63 -20.99
C TRP A 596 19.76 -2.58 -20.90
N THR A 597 20.35 -3.30 -19.94
CA THR A 597 21.80 -3.40 -19.77
C THR A 597 22.47 -3.95 -21.03
N LYS A 598 21.95 -5.06 -21.58
CA LYS A 598 22.46 -5.66 -22.82
C LYS A 598 22.34 -4.71 -24.02
N ALA A 599 21.21 -4.04 -24.16
CA ALA A 599 20.99 -3.08 -25.24
C ALA A 599 21.94 -1.87 -25.13
N THR A 600 22.24 -1.40 -23.91
CA THR A 600 23.21 -0.33 -23.66
C THR A 600 24.65 -0.78 -23.96
N LEU A 601 24.99 -2.05 -23.69
CA LEU A 601 26.30 -2.61 -24.02
C LEU A 601 26.52 -2.75 -25.54
N ALA A 602 25.45 -2.97 -26.30
CA ALA A 602 25.50 -3.17 -27.75
C ALA A 602 25.61 -1.85 -28.55
N ARG A 603 25.36 -0.70 -27.91
CA ARG A 603 25.55 0.65 -28.46
C ARG A 603 27.00 1.13 -28.28
#